data_ca7a1bc65831ce88f7639294ebf4599e
#
_entry.id   ca7a1bc65831ce88f7639294ebf4599e
#
_cell.length_a   1.000
_cell.length_b   1.000
_cell.length_c   1.000
_cell.angle_alpha   90.00
_cell.angle_beta   90.00
_cell.angle_gamma   90.00
#
_symmetry.space_group_name_H-M   'P 1'
#
loop_
_entity.id
_entity.type
_entity.pdbx_description
1 polymer ?
#
loop_
_entity_poly.entity_id
_entity_poly.type
_entity_poly.pdbx_seq_one_letter_code
_entity_poly.pdbx_strand_id
1 'polypeptide(L)'
;MKKIVIYILALSGLTLLSGCSLEETVVSNSTRHTYYKNEVQVRSGLSGCYGPARTIYVNAGFWEMTECTTDLISMSVSTQYNANCDVSPSRPAIASTVWSNGYNGVMRCNEMIDILQTSEYFTDEEKLPWIAEAVVMRAFYYYILTSTFGDVPFYTEAVTENNRARIASLPRMSAKDTRDALIDELMDYLMPESEGGRAALPFVRTYADASKAYAGAAVGLFIAGKFCLWNERYEDAVKVLNQVENIYGNYLDDWDGFRSEYKLSDVRWSEKFVKESIFEVGNTVEDFGLVIKGGIAPWCMPLRTTIESAQEDTDGEDSETVSASDIYNGIKIPELGTYARTYTAALPTSYYYANLMKYNDNDLRNGEYSNGRGESEEVRSSGNIAWRWLGTGYVDAKTVDGVKQNILTEKKGVFWFNKPSNSTAGVKANASKPYGNNQPWLGNKFWCFNMHNTNDGNNYKIFRYAGVLLNLAEAHLMLGDTQKACDYLNIVKYRAAEDTEAFKPITFASVGSNMESMIEEVRMECGRELFGEFQRKFDLVRWGIWYERASMYNEGKYIKGYMQPYHEYWPIPAEQVTYSGNALDNNAYKE
;
A
#
# COMPACT_ATOMS: atom_id res chain seq x y z
N MET A 1 5.22 -85.74 -25.96
CA MET A 1 5.77 -84.34 -26.10
C MET A 1 4.70 -83.27 -26.10
N LYS A 2 3.57 -83.40 -26.75
CA LYS A 2 2.50 -82.34 -26.77
C LYS A 2 1.87 -82.04 -25.40
N LYS A 3 1.79 -82.96 -24.48
CA LYS A 3 1.18 -82.73 -23.15
C LYS A 3 2.13 -82.01 -22.15
N ILE A 4 3.44 -82.12 -22.32
CA ILE A 4 4.43 -81.45 -21.48
C ILE A 4 4.54 -79.97 -21.86
N VAL A 5 4.40 -79.62 -23.13
CA VAL A 5 4.44 -78.23 -23.65
C VAL A 5 3.20 -77.44 -23.15
N ILE A 6 2.03 -78.07 -22.99
CA ILE A 6 0.83 -77.43 -22.46
C ILE A 6 0.97 -77.13 -20.96
N TYR A 7 1.61 -77.98 -20.18
CA TYR A 7 1.83 -77.74 -18.75
C TYR A 7 2.90 -76.65 -18.51
N ILE A 8 3.89 -76.53 -19.36
CA ILE A 8 4.92 -75.48 -19.28
C ILE A 8 4.33 -74.13 -19.69
N LEU A 9 3.45 -74.09 -20.68
CA LEU A 9 2.73 -72.86 -21.05
C LEU A 9 1.66 -72.43 -20.04
N ALA A 10 1.04 -73.36 -19.32
CA ALA A 10 0.11 -73.07 -18.23
C ALA A 10 0.83 -72.58 -16.96
N LEU A 11 2.04 -73.07 -16.66
CA LEU A 11 2.82 -72.64 -15.51
C LEU A 11 3.50 -71.29 -15.77
N SER A 12 3.90 -70.98 -17.01
CA SER A 12 4.42 -69.63 -17.38
C SER A 12 3.32 -68.57 -17.47
N GLY A 13 2.05 -68.93 -17.67
CA GLY A 13 0.91 -68.02 -17.63
C GLY A 13 0.46 -67.61 -16.21
N LEU A 14 0.77 -68.43 -15.19
CA LEU A 14 0.41 -68.10 -13.78
C LEU A 14 1.43 -67.24 -13.05
N THR A 15 2.65 -67.09 -13.58
CA THR A 15 3.67 -66.19 -13.01
C THR A 15 3.62 -64.78 -13.51
N LEU A 16 2.72 -64.45 -14.47
CA LEU A 16 2.53 -63.09 -15.01
C LEU A 16 1.41 -62.31 -14.32
N LEU A 17 0.78 -62.85 -13.28
CA LEU A 17 -0.28 -62.21 -12.49
C LEU A 17 0.15 -61.78 -11.08
N SER A 18 1.42 -61.93 -10.72
CA SER A 18 1.96 -61.17 -9.60
C SER A 18 2.24 -59.75 -10.06
N GLY A 19 1.20 -58.94 -10.11
CA GLY A 19 1.36 -57.50 -10.19
C GLY A 19 2.17 -57.06 -8.99
N CYS A 20 3.44 -56.73 -9.19
CA CYS A 20 4.15 -55.87 -8.26
C CYS A 20 3.27 -54.62 -8.11
N SER A 21 2.69 -54.43 -6.93
CA SER A 21 2.30 -53.12 -6.52
C SER A 21 3.59 -52.30 -6.47
N LEU A 22 3.86 -51.55 -7.50
CA LEU A 22 4.85 -50.48 -7.46
C LEU A 22 4.30 -49.45 -6.47
N GLU A 23 4.44 -49.70 -5.18
CA GLU A 23 4.49 -48.61 -4.23
C GLU A 23 5.80 -47.88 -4.48
N GLU A 24 5.72 -46.83 -5.29
CA GLU A 24 6.82 -45.93 -5.51
C GLU A 24 7.06 -45.16 -4.21
N THR A 25 7.90 -45.70 -3.35
CA THR A 25 8.42 -44.95 -2.22
C THR A 25 9.40 -43.93 -2.78
N VAL A 26 8.93 -42.70 -2.93
CA VAL A 26 9.76 -41.55 -3.32
C VAL A 26 10.76 -41.30 -2.19
N VAL A 27 11.94 -41.90 -2.27
CA VAL A 27 12.99 -41.82 -1.23
C VAL A 27 13.79 -40.50 -1.36
N SER A 28 13.70 -39.77 -2.48
CA SER A 28 14.56 -38.61 -2.77
C SER A 28 13.85 -37.29 -2.95
N ASN A 29 12.51 -37.24 -3.03
CA ASN A 29 11.77 -35.99 -3.15
C ASN A 29 10.81 -35.84 -1.97
N SER A 30 10.94 -34.72 -1.22
CA SER A 30 9.95 -34.33 -0.23
C SER A 30 8.63 -34.05 -0.95
N THR A 31 7.59 -34.79 -0.61
CA THR A 31 6.24 -34.47 -1.06
C THR A 31 5.70 -33.27 -0.29
N ARG A 32 4.65 -32.65 -0.80
CA ARG A 32 3.92 -31.57 -0.16
C ARG A 32 3.63 -31.82 1.33
N HIS A 33 3.22 -33.06 1.71
CA HIS A 33 2.88 -33.40 3.08
C HIS A 33 4.07 -33.89 3.93
N THR A 34 5.18 -34.23 3.32
CA THR A 34 6.36 -34.75 4.02
C THR A 34 7.50 -33.75 4.17
N TYR A 35 7.36 -32.55 3.61
CA TYR A 35 8.38 -31.50 3.71
C TYR A 35 8.29 -30.75 5.05
N TYR A 36 7.10 -30.36 5.47
CA TYR A 36 6.89 -29.48 6.63
C TYR A 36 6.88 -30.26 7.95
N LYS A 37 8.09 -30.56 8.49
CA LYS A 37 8.29 -31.37 9.71
C LYS A 37 8.77 -30.57 10.92
N ASN A 38 9.12 -29.32 10.73
CA ASN A 38 9.62 -28.44 11.78
C ASN A 38 9.23 -26.99 11.50
N GLU A 39 9.34 -26.15 12.53
CA GLU A 39 8.95 -24.73 12.46
C GLU A 39 9.66 -23.95 11.35
N VAL A 40 10.96 -24.19 11.10
CA VAL A 40 11.73 -23.50 10.06
C VAL A 40 11.13 -23.75 8.68
N GLN A 41 10.73 -24.99 8.42
CA GLN A 41 10.09 -25.36 7.15
C GLN A 41 8.70 -24.76 7.03
N VAL A 42 7.91 -24.74 8.11
CA VAL A 42 6.59 -24.08 8.16
C VAL A 42 6.74 -22.57 7.91
N ARG A 43 7.69 -21.92 8.59
CA ARG A 43 8.00 -20.48 8.35
C ARG A 43 8.38 -20.21 6.91
N SER A 44 9.17 -21.08 6.28
CA SER A 44 9.51 -20.96 4.85
C SER A 44 8.28 -21.03 3.96
N GLY A 45 7.34 -21.94 4.23
CA GLY A 45 6.08 -22.05 3.50
C GLY A 45 5.20 -20.81 3.69
N LEU A 46 5.02 -20.36 4.93
CA LEU A 46 4.26 -19.16 5.26
C LEU A 46 4.87 -17.91 4.63
N SER A 47 6.19 -17.78 4.58
CA SER A 47 6.86 -16.68 3.86
C SER A 47 6.47 -16.62 2.39
N GLY A 48 6.18 -17.78 1.77
CA GLY A 48 5.65 -17.88 0.41
C GLY A 48 4.28 -17.21 0.23
N CYS A 49 3.50 -17.08 1.31
CA CYS A 49 2.19 -16.41 1.28
C CYS A 49 2.31 -14.88 1.13
N TYR A 50 3.45 -14.27 1.43
CA TYR A 50 3.65 -12.82 1.34
C TYR A 50 4.15 -12.34 -0.03
N GLY A 51 4.83 -13.21 -0.78
CA GLY A 51 5.45 -12.85 -2.05
C GLY A 51 4.49 -12.18 -3.05
N PRO A 52 3.30 -12.73 -3.29
CA PRO A 52 2.33 -12.13 -4.21
C PRO A 52 1.88 -10.72 -3.81
N ALA A 53 1.65 -10.46 -2.52
CA ALA A 53 1.29 -9.13 -2.02
C ALA A 53 2.38 -8.11 -2.37
N ARG A 54 3.64 -8.48 -2.14
CA ARG A 54 4.75 -7.63 -2.51
C ARG A 54 4.77 -7.33 -4.00
N THR A 55 4.54 -8.32 -4.87
CA THR A 55 4.51 -8.12 -6.32
C THR A 55 3.42 -7.12 -6.75
N ILE A 56 2.28 -7.08 -6.06
CA ILE A 56 1.21 -6.11 -6.32
C ILE A 56 1.66 -4.70 -5.89
N TYR A 57 2.11 -4.54 -4.66
CA TYR A 57 2.36 -3.21 -4.08
C TYR A 57 3.63 -2.52 -4.59
N VAL A 58 4.68 -3.26 -4.96
CA VAL A 58 5.88 -2.65 -5.56
C VAL A 58 5.64 -2.14 -6.99
N ASN A 59 4.55 -2.54 -7.61
CA ASN A 59 4.19 -2.08 -8.94
C ASN A 59 3.54 -0.70 -8.86
N ALA A 60 4.19 0.31 -9.42
CA ALA A 60 3.67 1.67 -9.45
C ALA A 60 2.27 1.76 -10.06
N GLY A 61 1.90 0.86 -10.99
CA GLY A 61 0.57 0.81 -11.57
C GLY A 61 -0.55 0.54 -10.56
N PHE A 62 -0.26 -0.17 -9.46
CA PHE A 62 -1.24 -0.36 -8.39
C PHE A 62 -1.47 0.95 -7.61
N TRP A 63 -0.40 1.66 -7.30
CA TRP A 63 -0.49 2.99 -6.69
C TRP A 63 -1.15 4.01 -7.64
N GLU A 64 -0.84 3.97 -8.93
CA GLU A 64 -1.51 4.79 -9.94
C GLU A 64 -3.02 4.56 -9.94
N MET A 65 -3.46 3.29 -9.88
CA MET A 65 -4.86 2.91 -9.84
C MET A 65 -5.53 3.41 -8.55
N THR A 66 -4.91 3.24 -7.40
CA THR A 66 -5.54 3.54 -6.11
C THR A 66 -5.49 5.00 -5.73
N GLU A 67 -4.49 5.75 -6.20
CA GLU A 67 -4.24 7.12 -5.76
C GLU A 67 -4.36 8.14 -6.90
N CYS A 68 -3.80 7.86 -8.09
CA CYS A 68 -3.80 8.82 -9.18
C CYS A 68 -5.13 8.90 -9.95
N THR A 69 -6.09 8.03 -9.65
CA THR A 69 -7.46 8.08 -10.20
C THR A 69 -8.46 8.69 -9.21
N THR A 70 -7.99 9.52 -8.27
CA THR A 70 -8.80 10.05 -7.18
C THR A 70 -8.89 11.58 -7.21
N ASP A 71 -9.53 12.14 -6.22
CA ASP A 71 -9.66 13.59 -6.00
C ASP A 71 -8.39 14.24 -5.42
N LEU A 72 -7.41 13.45 -4.96
CA LEU A 72 -6.26 13.95 -4.20
C LEU A 72 -4.98 14.06 -5.01
N ILE A 73 -4.70 13.09 -5.88
CA ILE A 73 -3.48 13.00 -6.68
C ILE A 73 -3.84 12.86 -8.16
N SER A 74 -3.16 13.62 -9.01
CA SER A 74 -3.31 13.55 -10.46
C SER A 74 -1.99 13.21 -11.14
N MET A 75 -2.06 12.58 -12.31
CA MET A 75 -0.92 12.29 -13.16
C MET A 75 -1.21 12.68 -14.61
N SER A 76 -0.23 13.26 -15.30
CA SER A 76 -0.42 13.77 -16.66
C SER A 76 0.55 13.14 -17.66
N VAL A 77 0.70 11.82 -17.62
CA VAL A 77 1.56 11.03 -18.49
C VAL A 77 0.72 10.11 -19.38
N SER A 78 0.81 10.28 -20.70
CA SER A 78 -0.05 9.56 -21.66
C SER A 78 0.14 8.04 -21.66
N THR A 79 1.30 7.57 -21.26
CA THR A 79 1.63 6.13 -21.23
C THR A 79 1.28 5.44 -19.91
N GLN A 80 0.76 6.17 -18.93
CA GLN A 80 0.33 5.60 -17.64
C GLN A 80 -1.16 5.24 -17.71
N TYR A 81 -1.42 4.08 -18.30
CA TYR A 81 -2.80 3.61 -18.57
C TYR A 81 -3.64 3.49 -17.29
N ASN A 82 -3.04 3.07 -16.17
CA ASN A 82 -3.73 2.96 -14.90
C ASN A 82 -4.18 4.32 -14.37
N ALA A 83 -3.26 5.28 -14.28
CA ALA A 83 -3.58 6.64 -13.82
C ALA A 83 -4.60 7.36 -14.72
N ASN A 84 -4.66 6.98 -15.99
CA ASN A 84 -5.56 7.58 -16.97
C ASN A 84 -6.93 6.88 -17.09
N CYS A 85 -7.15 5.75 -16.40
CA CYS A 85 -8.30 4.87 -16.61
C CYS A 85 -8.43 4.37 -18.08
N ASP A 86 -7.31 4.32 -18.85
CA ASP A 86 -7.28 3.77 -20.21
C ASP A 86 -7.10 2.26 -20.16
N VAL A 87 -8.11 1.57 -19.64
CA VAL A 87 -8.10 0.13 -19.37
C VAL A 87 -9.33 -0.56 -19.92
N SER A 88 -9.16 -1.80 -20.35
CA SER A 88 -10.22 -2.67 -20.85
C SER A 88 -9.88 -4.14 -20.56
N PRO A 89 -10.79 -5.11 -20.75
CA PRO A 89 -10.46 -6.53 -20.60
C PRO A 89 -9.27 -6.98 -21.45
N SER A 90 -9.12 -6.45 -22.67
CA SER A 90 -7.99 -6.73 -23.57
C SER A 90 -6.73 -5.91 -23.25
N ARG A 91 -6.88 -4.82 -22.51
CA ARG A 91 -5.79 -3.99 -21.98
C ARG A 91 -5.95 -3.83 -20.46
N PRO A 92 -5.82 -4.90 -19.70
CA PRO A 92 -6.13 -4.87 -18.26
C PRO A 92 -5.10 -4.09 -17.41
N ALA A 93 -3.95 -3.77 -17.97
CA ALA A 93 -2.86 -3.07 -17.30
C ALA A 93 -2.52 -3.72 -15.95
N ILE A 94 -2.57 -2.98 -14.83
CA ILE A 94 -2.26 -3.52 -13.49
C ILE A 94 -3.26 -4.59 -13.03
N ALA A 95 -4.49 -4.60 -13.55
CA ALA A 95 -5.50 -5.59 -13.17
C ALA A 95 -5.04 -7.03 -13.43
N SER A 96 -4.25 -7.27 -14.49
CA SER A 96 -3.65 -8.59 -14.75
C SER A 96 -2.71 -9.03 -13.62
N THR A 97 -1.87 -8.12 -13.14
CA THR A 97 -0.95 -8.39 -12.01
C THR A 97 -1.73 -8.62 -10.71
N VAL A 98 -2.74 -7.79 -10.43
CA VAL A 98 -3.56 -7.91 -9.21
C VAL A 98 -4.35 -9.22 -9.21
N TRP A 99 -4.99 -9.57 -10.33
CA TRP A 99 -5.73 -10.82 -10.45
C TRP A 99 -4.83 -12.04 -10.23
N SER A 100 -3.75 -12.13 -11.02
CA SER A 100 -2.86 -13.29 -10.99
C SER A 100 -2.18 -13.46 -9.64
N ASN A 101 -1.66 -12.38 -9.05
CA ASN A 101 -0.98 -12.46 -7.74
C ASN A 101 -1.98 -12.54 -6.59
N GLY A 102 -3.15 -11.92 -6.67
CA GLY A 102 -4.21 -12.08 -5.69
C GLY A 102 -4.61 -13.55 -5.54
N TYR A 103 -4.95 -14.23 -6.64
CA TYR A 103 -5.30 -15.65 -6.59
C TYR A 103 -4.11 -16.58 -6.33
N ASN A 104 -2.89 -16.23 -6.75
CA ASN A 104 -1.69 -16.97 -6.33
C ASN A 104 -1.51 -16.90 -4.80
N GLY A 105 -1.76 -15.75 -4.21
CA GLY A 105 -1.74 -15.59 -2.75
C GLY A 105 -2.81 -16.43 -2.05
N VAL A 106 -4.07 -16.37 -2.52
CA VAL A 106 -5.17 -17.21 -2.02
C VAL A 106 -4.80 -18.69 -2.08
N MET A 107 -4.31 -19.15 -3.24
CA MET A 107 -3.91 -20.55 -3.45
C MET A 107 -2.82 -20.98 -2.45
N ARG A 108 -1.78 -20.18 -2.27
CA ARG A 108 -0.68 -20.47 -1.34
C ARG A 108 -1.14 -20.53 0.12
N CYS A 109 -2.02 -19.61 0.51
CA CYS A 109 -2.59 -19.59 1.86
C CYS A 109 -3.45 -20.84 2.10
N ASN A 110 -4.34 -21.18 1.16
CA ASN A 110 -5.17 -22.37 1.25
C ASN A 110 -4.32 -23.66 1.30
N GLU A 111 -3.24 -23.72 0.52
CA GLU A 111 -2.30 -24.83 0.55
C GLU A 111 -1.61 -24.98 1.91
N MET A 112 -1.14 -23.88 2.50
CA MET A 112 -0.52 -23.91 3.83
C MET A 112 -1.52 -24.31 4.92
N ILE A 113 -2.76 -23.83 4.85
CA ILE A 113 -3.83 -24.21 5.79
C ILE A 113 -4.08 -25.73 5.72
N ASP A 114 -4.26 -26.27 4.52
CA ASP A 114 -4.50 -27.69 4.29
C ASP A 114 -3.33 -28.57 4.80
N ILE A 115 -2.09 -28.19 4.48
CA ILE A 115 -0.89 -28.88 4.95
C ILE A 115 -0.82 -28.89 6.48
N LEU A 116 -1.08 -27.78 7.13
CA LEU A 116 -1.02 -27.67 8.58
C LEU A 116 -2.16 -28.44 9.25
N GLN A 117 -3.38 -28.34 8.73
CA GLN A 117 -4.54 -29.06 9.26
C GLN A 117 -4.35 -30.60 9.19
N THR A 118 -3.74 -31.08 8.12
CA THR A 118 -3.52 -32.51 7.89
C THR A 118 -2.19 -33.05 8.44
N SER A 119 -1.33 -32.16 8.97
CA SER A 119 -0.01 -32.55 9.50
C SER A 119 -0.14 -33.32 10.81
N GLU A 120 0.59 -34.46 10.89
CA GLU A 120 0.76 -35.27 12.10
C GLU A 120 2.04 -34.91 12.90
N TYR A 121 2.84 -33.94 12.39
CA TYR A 121 4.11 -33.57 13.01
C TYR A 121 3.97 -32.53 14.13
N PHE A 122 2.80 -31.91 14.27
CA PHE A 122 2.56 -30.84 15.23
C PHE A 122 1.24 -31.05 15.96
N THR A 123 1.15 -30.57 17.18
CA THR A 123 -0.11 -30.48 17.93
C THR A 123 -1.03 -29.41 17.36
N ASP A 124 -2.31 -29.47 17.68
CA ASP A 124 -3.28 -28.46 17.22
C ASP A 124 -2.97 -27.07 17.80
N GLU A 125 -2.40 -26.99 19.01
CA GLU A 125 -1.96 -25.75 19.64
C GLU A 125 -0.78 -25.12 18.89
N GLU A 126 0.19 -25.94 18.43
CA GLU A 126 1.32 -25.44 17.63
C GLU A 126 0.89 -24.97 16.23
N LYS A 127 -0.09 -25.64 15.63
CA LYS A 127 -0.59 -25.31 14.28
C LYS A 127 -1.42 -24.03 14.26
N LEU A 128 -2.18 -23.79 15.33
CA LEU A 128 -3.21 -22.74 15.38
C LEU A 128 -2.68 -21.36 14.96
N PRO A 129 -1.56 -20.83 15.50
CA PRO A 129 -1.03 -19.53 15.08
C PRO A 129 -0.54 -19.50 13.62
N TRP A 130 -0.03 -20.62 13.11
CA TRP A 130 0.42 -20.69 11.72
C TRP A 130 -0.75 -20.71 10.73
N ILE A 131 -1.82 -21.45 11.09
CA ILE A 131 -3.07 -21.45 10.31
C ILE A 131 -3.70 -20.06 10.33
N ALA A 132 -3.79 -19.42 11.50
CA ALA A 132 -4.35 -18.08 11.63
C ALA A 132 -3.57 -17.04 10.81
N GLU A 133 -2.25 -17.13 10.74
CA GLU A 133 -1.44 -16.25 9.88
C GLU A 133 -1.77 -16.45 8.39
N ALA A 134 -1.94 -17.68 7.95
CA ALA A 134 -2.34 -17.97 6.56
C ALA A 134 -3.77 -17.49 6.27
N VAL A 135 -4.71 -17.61 7.24
CA VAL A 135 -6.08 -17.06 7.14
C VAL A 135 -6.06 -15.55 6.99
N VAL A 136 -5.27 -14.84 7.80
CA VAL A 136 -5.11 -13.38 7.70
C VAL A 136 -4.58 -12.98 6.31
N MET A 137 -3.57 -13.67 5.81
CA MET A 137 -3.02 -13.37 4.49
C MET A 137 -3.99 -13.70 3.37
N ARG A 138 -4.80 -14.76 3.49
CA ARG A 138 -5.88 -15.06 2.54
C ARG A 138 -6.92 -13.93 2.51
N ALA A 139 -7.36 -13.48 3.67
CA ALA A 139 -8.29 -12.35 3.78
C ALA A 139 -7.71 -11.05 3.20
N PHE A 140 -6.41 -10.82 3.37
CA PHE A 140 -5.71 -9.70 2.74
C PHE A 140 -5.78 -9.75 1.20
N TYR A 141 -5.60 -10.93 0.59
CA TYR A 141 -5.74 -11.05 -0.86
C TYR A 141 -7.17 -10.83 -1.33
N TYR A 142 -8.17 -11.33 -0.61
CA TYR A 142 -9.56 -11.04 -0.92
C TYR A 142 -9.92 -9.58 -0.68
N TYR A 143 -9.29 -8.90 0.28
CA TYR A 143 -9.44 -7.45 0.42
C TYR A 143 -8.99 -6.72 -0.86
N ILE A 144 -7.82 -7.05 -1.39
CA ILE A 144 -7.32 -6.47 -2.65
C ILE A 144 -8.24 -6.83 -3.82
N LEU A 145 -8.61 -8.11 -3.96
CA LEU A 145 -9.43 -8.61 -5.06
C LEU A 145 -10.82 -7.98 -5.06
N THR A 146 -11.53 -7.99 -3.93
CA THR A 146 -12.89 -7.43 -3.85
C THR A 146 -12.92 -5.91 -3.95
N SER A 147 -11.88 -5.22 -3.50
CA SER A 147 -11.76 -3.77 -3.65
C SER A 147 -11.39 -3.36 -5.08
N THR A 148 -10.72 -4.23 -5.84
CA THR A 148 -10.31 -3.93 -7.22
C THR A 148 -11.37 -4.35 -8.25
N PHE A 149 -12.00 -5.51 -8.06
CA PHE A 149 -12.88 -6.14 -9.07
C PHE A 149 -14.36 -6.22 -8.65
N GLY A 150 -14.70 -5.86 -7.43
CA GLY A 150 -16.03 -6.12 -6.86
C GLY A 150 -16.24 -7.60 -6.60
N ASP A 151 -17.26 -8.19 -7.23
CA ASP A 151 -17.54 -9.61 -7.12
C ASP A 151 -16.41 -10.45 -7.72
N VAL A 152 -16.05 -11.55 -7.04
CA VAL A 152 -14.91 -12.40 -7.44
C VAL A 152 -15.19 -13.88 -7.14
N PRO A 153 -14.57 -14.83 -7.83
CA PRO A 153 -14.58 -16.24 -7.42
C PRO A 153 -14.06 -16.41 -5.98
N PHE A 154 -14.83 -17.05 -5.13
CA PHE A 154 -14.48 -17.28 -3.74
C PHE A 154 -14.28 -18.76 -3.46
N TYR A 155 -13.15 -19.13 -2.86
CA TYR A 155 -12.85 -20.48 -2.39
C TYR A 155 -11.80 -20.44 -1.28
N THR A 156 -11.91 -21.37 -0.34
CA THR A 156 -11.03 -21.49 0.83
C THR A 156 -10.33 -22.84 0.96
N GLU A 157 -10.50 -23.70 -0.03
CA GLU A 157 -9.89 -25.03 -0.09
C GLU A 157 -8.58 -25.02 -0.90
N ALA A 158 -7.70 -25.96 -0.59
CA ALA A 158 -6.49 -26.18 -1.39
C ALA A 158 -6.83 -26.71 -2.79
N VAL A 159 -6.11 -26.22 -3.80
CA VAL A 159 -6.29 -26.69 -5.19
C VAL A 159 -5.61 -28.03 -5.38
N THR A 160 -6.38 -29.03 -5.79
CA THR A 160 -5.94 -30.39 -6.09
C THR A 160 -6.30 -30.78 -7.51
N GLU A 161 -5.83 -31.92 -8.00
CA GLU A 161 -6.24 -32.44 -9.32
C GLU A 161 -7.76 -32.67 -9.39
N ASN A 162 -8.38 -33.08 -8.29
CA ASN A 162 -9.80 -33.43 -8.24
C ASN A 162 -10.73 -32.21 -8.27
N ASN A 163 -10.31 -31.05 -7.75
CA ASN A 163 -11.14 -29.85 -7.65
C ASN A 163 -10.71 -28.71 -8.60
N ARG A 164 -9.55 -28.81 -9.26
CA ARG A 164 -9.00 -27.77 -10.14
C ARG A 164 -9.98 -27.29 -11.19
N ALA A 165 -10.64 -28.20 -11.91
CA ALA A 165 -11.59 -27.85 -12.97
C ALA A 165 -12.79 -27.08 -12.41
N ARG A 166 -13.30 -27.52 -11.25
CA ARG A 166 -14.41 -26.84 -10.55
C ARG A 166 -14.00 -25.45 -10.09
N ILE A 167 -12.83 -25.32 -9.44
CA ILE A 167 -12.34 -24.02 -8.96
C ILE A 167 -12.10 -23.05 -10.13
N ALA A 168 -11.52 -23.53 -11.24
CA ALA A 168 -11.28 -22.71 -12.43
C ALA A 168 -12.57 -22.20 -13.09
N SER A 169 -13.68 -22.86 -12.88
CA SER A 169 -15.00 -22.49 -13.45
C SER A 169 -15.96 -21.88 -12.42
N LEU A 170 -15.47 -21.47 -11.24
CA LEU A 170 -16.31 -20.81 -10.24
C LEU A 170 -16.85 -19.48 -10.79
N PRO A 171 -18.15 -19.23 -10.65
CA PRO A 171 -18.71 -17.92 -10.92
C PRO A 171 -18.22 -16.90 -9.88
N ARG A 172 -18.46 -15.64 -10.17
CA ARG A 172 -18.24 -14.56 -9.19
C ARG A 172 -19.25 -14.69 -8.06
N MET A 173 -18.76 -14.68 -6.83
CA MET A 173 -19.56 -14.50 -5.61
C MET A 173 -19.65 -13.00 -5.32
N SER A 174 -20.76 -12.54 -4.76
CA SER A 174 -20.89 -11.13 -4.42
C SER A 174 -19.77 -10.69 -3.48
N ALA A 175 -19.25 -9.49 -3.70
CA ALA A 175 -18.21 -8.92 -2.83
C ALA A 175 -18.69 -8.83 -1.39
N LYS A 176 -19.98 -8.57 -1.18
CA LYS A 176 -20.61 -8.53 0.14
C LYS A 176 -20.53 -9.90 0.84
N ASP A 177 -21.01 -10.96 0.18
CA ASP A 177 -21.02 -12.30 0.78
C ASP A 177 -19.59 -12.83 1.00
N THR A 178 -18.67 -12.52 0.07
CA THR A 178 -17.25 -12.83 0.23
C THR A 178 -16.67 -12.19 1.48
N ARG A 179 -16.96 -10.90 1.70
CA ARG A 179 -16.48 -10.17 2.88
C ARG A 179 -17.13 -10.68 4.16
N ASP A 180 -18.44 -10.97 4.16
CA ASP A 180 -19.15 -11.50 5.33
C ASP A 180 -18.52 -12.83 5.79
N ALA A 181 -18.26 -13.75 4.86
CA ALA A 181 -17.60 -15.01 5.18
C ALA A 181 -16.20 -14.82 5.78
N LEU A 182 -15.44 -13.83 5.28
CA LEU A 182 -14.10 -13.54 5.77
C LEU A 182 -14.12 -12.78 7.11
N ILE A 183 -15.11 -11.92 7.37
CA ILE A 183 -15.30 -11.29 8.68
C ILE A 183 -15.51 -12.35 9.74
N ASP A 184 -16.44 -13.26 9.51
CA ASP A 184 -16.78 -14.31 10.47
C ASP A 184 -15.59 -15.24 10.75
N GLU A 185 -14.81 -15.59 9.71
CA GLU A 185 -13.61 -16.38 9.86
C GLU A 185 -12.50 -15.64 10.64
N LEU A 186 -12.25 -14.37 10.32
CA LEU A 186 -11.25 -13.57 11.02
C LEU A 186 -11.62 -13.37 12.48
N MET A 187 -12.90 -13.15 12.79
CA MET A 187 -13.38 -13.01 14.16
C MET A 187 -13.22 -14.32 14.93
N ASP A 188 -13.54 -15.47 14.34
CA ASP A 188 -13.34 -16.78 14.98
C ASP A 188 -11.88 -17.02 15.36
N TYR A 189 -10.94 -16.72 14.46
CA TYR A 189 -9.51 -16.96 14.73
C TYR A 189 -8.88 -15.92 15.66
N LEU A 190 -9.28 -14.65 15.59
CA LEU A 190 -8.48 -13.54 16.12
C LEU A 190 -9.07 -12.83 17.33
N MET A 191 -10.39 -12.89 17.51
CA MET A 191 -11.01 -12.27 18.68
C MET A 191 -10.62 -13.00 19.98
N PRO A 192 -10.59 -12.30 21.12
CA PRO A 192 -10.35 -12.94 22.41
C PRO A 192 -11.38 -14.06 22.71
N GLU A 193 -10.96 -15.08 23.46
CA GLU A 193 -11.86 -16.16 23.89
C GLU A 193 -13.07 -15.64 24.67
N SER A 194 -12.90 -14.59 25.47
CA SER A 194 -13.97 -13.92 26.19
C SER A 194 -15.05 -13.31 25.27
N GLU A 195 -14.72 -13.13 23.99
CA GLU A 195 -15.61 -12.59 22.97
C GLU A 195 -15.96 -13.62 21.87
N GLY A 196 -15.65 -14.90 22.13
CA GLY A 196 -16.03 -16.02 21.29
C GLY A 196 -15.03 -16.36 20.18
N GLY A 197 -13.84 -15.77 20.19
CA GLY A 197 -12.74 -16.10 19.29
C GLY A 197 -11.77 -17.11 19.90
N ARG A 198 -10.66 -17.35 19.21
CA ARG A 198 -9.59 -18.30 19.62
C ARG A 198 -8.30 -17.60 20.05
N ALA A 199 -8.19 -16.29 19.93
CA ALA A 199 -6.97 -15.52 20.19
C ALA A 199 -5.71 -16.14 19.55
N ALA A 200 -5.84 -16.65 18.34
CA ALA A 200 -4.87 -17.56 17.70
C ALA A 200 -3.53 -16.92 17.33
N LEU A 201 -3.45 -15.59 17.28
CA LEU A 201 -2.23 -14.86 16.94
C LEU A 201 -1.87 -13.82 18.00
N PRO A 202 -0.58 -13.59 18.27
CA PRO A 202 -0.16 -12.41 19.01
C PRO A 202 -0.56 -11.14 18.25
N PHE A 203 -1.02 -10.13 18.99
CA PHE A 203 -1.57 -8.93 18.40
C PHE A 203 -0.53 -8.07 17.66
N VAL A 204 0.56 -7.79 18.34
CA VAL A 204 1.67 -7.02 17.80
C VAL A 204 2.90 -7.91 17.81
N ARG A 205 3.53 -8.06 16.67
CA ARG A 205 4.85 -8.66 16.62
C ARG A 205 5.85 -7.55 16.91
N THR A 206 6.59 -7.68 18.00
CA THR A 206 7.47 -6.64 18.52
C THR A 206 8.66 -6.35 17.62
N TYR A 207 9.20 -5.13 17.74
CA TYR A 207 10.31 -4.59 16.94
C TYR A 207 11.62 -5.41 17.05
N ALA A 208 11.82 -6.10 18.18
CA ALA A 208 13.04 -6.82 18.46
C ALA A 208 13.29 -8.02 17.53
N ASP A 209 12.23 -8.52 16.91
CA ASP A 209 12.30 -9.74 16.14
C ASP A 209 12.07 -9.40 14.68
N ALA A 210 12.72 -8.97 13.81
CA ALA A 210 12.45 -8.90 12.37
C ALA A 210 11.01 -9.34 11.92
N SER A 211 10.12 -9.51 12.86
CA SER A 211 8.82 -10.17 12.81
C SER A 211 7.67 -9.22 12.48
N LYS A 212 7.89 -7.89 12.44
CA LYS A 212 6.90 -6.94 11.88
C LYS A 212 6.67 -7.10 10.38
N ALA A 213 7.52 -7.87 9.73
CA ALA A 213 7.28 -8.29 8.35
C ALA A 213 6.16 -9.34 8.22
N TYR A 214 5.69 -9.92 9.35
CA TYR A 214 4.65 -10.94 9.36
C TYR A 214 3.35 -10.41 9.96
N ALA A 215 2.23 -10.91 9.45
CA ALA A 215 0.91 -10.52 9.92
C ALA A 215 0.66 -11.04 11.34
N GLY A 216 0.27 -10.13 12.25
CA GLY A 216 -0.30 -10.45 13.56
C GLY A 216 -1.82 -10.32 13.54
N ALA A 217 -2.46 -10.54 14.70
CA ALA A 217 -3.92 -10.39 14.82
C ALA A 217 -4.40 -8.97 14.45
N ALA A 218 -3.63 -7.93 14.76
CA ALA A 218 -3.97 -6.56 14.39
C ALA A 218 -4.17 -6.36 12.88
N VAL A 219 -3.40 -7.06 12.03
CA VAL A 219 -3.58 -7.01 10.57
C VAL A 219 -4.92 -7.59 10.17
N GLY A 220 -5.25 -8.78 10.68
CA GLY A 220 -6.51 -9.45 10.37
C GLY A 220 -7.73 -8.70 10.90
N LEU A 221 -7.68 -8.19 12.12
CA LEU A 221 -8.76 -7.40 12.73
C LEU A 221 -8.95 -6.05 12.03
N PHE A 222 -7.87 -5.43 11.56
CA PHE A 222 -7.99 -4.22 10.73
C PHE A 222 -8.67 -4.53 9.37
N ILE A 223 -8.32 -5.65 8.73
CA ILE A 223 -8.98 -6.11 7.49
C ILE A 223 -10.46 -6.40 7.75
N ALA A 224 -10.79 -7.09 8.85
CA ALA A 224 -12.17 -7.34 9.26
C ALA A 224 -12.94 -6.02 9.44
N GLY A 225 -12.33 -5.02 10.11
CA GLY A 225 -12.90 -3.68 10.25
C GLY A 225 -13.16 -3.01 8.90
N LYS A 226 -12.22 -3.09 7.95
CA LYS A 226 -12.42 -2.59 6.58
C LYS A 226 -13.58 -3.31 5.88
N PHE A 227 -13.67 -4.63 5.97
CA PHE A 227 -14.78 -5.39 5.42
C PHE A 227 -16.12 -5.02 6.05
N CYS A 228 -16.14 -4.85 7.38
CA CYS A 228 -17.33 -4.40 8.09
C CYS A 228 -17.83 -3.03 7.60
N LEU A 229 -16.90 -2.06 7.38
CA LEU A 229 -17.26 -0.76 6.80
C LEU A 229 -17.81 -0.89 5.37
N TRP A 230 -17.25 -1.77 4.53
CA TRP A 230 -17.76 -2.03 3.20
C TRP A 230 -19.16 -2.65 3.20
N ASN A 231 -19.48 -3.47 4.20
CA ASN A 231 -20.72 -4.20 4.32
C ASN A 231 -21.73 -3.51 5.27
N GLU A 232 -21.41 -2.30 5.74
CA GLU A 232 -22.26 -1.50 6.68
C GLU A 232 -22.53 -2.21 8.01
N ARG A 233 -21.63 -3.12 8.43
CA ARG A 233 -21.64 -3.81 9.72
C ARG A 233 -20.90 -2.96 10.77
N TYR A 234 -21.45 -1.80 11.09
CA TYR A 234 -20.73 -0.78 11.89
C TYR A 234 -20.49 -1.20 13.34
N GLU A 235 -21.40 -1.95 13.97
CA GLU A 235 -21.21 -2.50 15.31
C GLU A 235 -20.04 -3.50 15.33
N ASP A 236 -19.96 -4.37 14.33
CA ASP A 236 -18.84 -5.30 14.19
C ASP A 236 -17.55 -4.57 13.87
N ALA A 237 -17.60 -3.50 13.07
CA ALA A 237 -16.44 -2.64 12.80
C ALA A 237 -15.88 -2.07 14.11
N VAL A 238 -16.74 -1.48 14.95
CA VAL A 238 -16.34 -0.97 16.27
C VAL A 238 -15.77 -2.10 17.14
N LYS A 239 -16.42 -3.26 17.16
CA LYS A 239 -15.98 -4.40 17.96
C LYS A 239 -14.57 -4.87 17.62
N VAL A 240 -14.28 -5.10 16.34
CA VAL A 240 -12.96 -5.60 15.91
C VAL A 240 -11.86 -4.54 15.95
N LEU A 241 -12.19 -3.28 15.61
CA LEU A 241 -11.24 -2.19 15.62
C LEU A 241 -10.86 -1.73 17.03
N ASN A 242 -11.78 -1.83 18.00
CA ASN A 242 -11.47 -1.57 19.41
C ASN A 242 -10.44 -2.56 19.96
N GLN A 243 -10.40 -3.81 19.48
CA GLN A 243 -9.32 -4.73 19.87
C GLN A 243 -7.96 -4.21 19.42
N VAL A 244 -7.89 -3.66 18.19
CA VAL A 244 -6.66 -3.07 17.68
C VAL A 244 -6.32 -1.78 18.44
N GLU A 245 -7.30 -0.92 18.68
CA GLU A 245 -7.15 0.32 19.42
C GLU A 245 -6.63 0.09 20.84
N ASN A 246 -7.25 -0.82 21.60
CA ASN A 246 -6.84 -1.16 22.96
C ASN A 246 -5.39 -1.59 23.06
N ILE A 247 -4.86 -2.26 22.06
CA ILE A 247 -3.49 -2.78 22.07
C ILE A 247 -2.49 -1.75 21.61
N TYR A 248 -2.77 -1.07 20.50
CA TYR A 248 -1.92 0.00 20.02
C TYR A 248 -1.96 1.21 20.94
N GLY A 249 -3.10 1.53 21.54
CA GLY A 249 -3.25 2.54 22.57
C GLY A 249 -2.33 2.27 23.76
N ASN A 250 -2.32 1.03 24.27
CA ASN A 250 -1.42 0.61 25.34
C ASN A 250 0.05 0.49 24.91
N TYR A 251 0.31 0.11 23.67
CA TYR A 251 1.66 -0.03 23.12
C TYR A 251 2.31 1.31 22.84
N LEU A 252 1.53 2.30 22.47
CA LEU A 252 1.98 3.67 22.25
C LEU A 252 2.02 4.48 23.55
N ASP A 253 1.83 3.87 24.65
CA ASP A 253 1.86 4.08 26.11
C ASP A 253 2.00 5.51 26.63
N ASP A 254 1.93 6.46 25.77
CA ASP A 254 2.00 7.87 26.07
C ASP A 254 1.58 8.65 24.82
N TRP A 255 0.43 9.30 24.88
CA TRP A 255 0.00 10.16 23.77
C TRP A 255 0.92 11.37 23.60
N ASP A 256 1.56 11.83 24.66
CA ASP A 256 2.69 12.75 24.56
C ASP A 256 3.85 12.06 23.84
N GLY A 257 4.10 10.78 24.08
CA GLY A 257 5.02 9.94 23.33
C GLY A 257 4.62 9.71 21.89
N PHE A 258 3.33 9.40 21.61
CA PHE A 258 2.82 9.27 20.24
C PHE A 258 2.98 10.57 19.46
N ARG A 259 2.78 11.70 20.11
CA ARG A 259 3.02 13.00 19.50
C ARG A 259 4.48 13.39 19.46
N SER A 260 5.25 13.15 20.51
CA SER A 260 6.70 13.45 20.54
C SER A 260 7.49 12.52 19.63
N GLU A 261 7.01 11.29 19.42
CA GLU A 261 7.53 10.36 18.42
C GLU A 261 6.95 10.59 17.04
N TYR A 262 5.79 11.26 16.93
CA TYR A 262 5.26 11.73 15.67
C TYR A 262 6.08 12.91 15.16
N LYS A 263 7.23 12.56 14.74
CA LYS A 263 7.91 13.36 13.75
C LYS A 263 7.18 13.07 12.45
N LEU A 264 6.90 14.06 11.65
CA LEU A 264 6.46 13.82 10.28
C LEU A 264 7.40 12.87 9.52
N SER A 265 8.60 12.63 10.04
CA SER A 265 9.46 11.50 9.68
C SER A 265 8.78 10.15 9.77
N ASP A 266 7.90 9.89 10.73
CA ASP A 266 7.36 8.54 10.97
C ASP A 266 6.32 8.13 9.93
N VAL A 267 5.68 9.08 9.26
CA VAL A 267 4.84 8.80 8.09
C VAL A 267 5.63 8.67 6.79
N ARG A 268 6.93 8.99 6.79
CA ARG A 268 7.77 8.77 5.62
C ARG A 268 7.88 7.29 5.32
N TRP A 269 7.79 6.94 4.07
CA TRP A 269 7.97 5.56 3.64
C TRP A 269 9.42 5.08 3.75
N SER A 270 10.37 6.01 3.85
CA SER A 270 11.78 5.71 4.14
C SER A 270 12.01 5.19 5.57
N GLU A 271 11.16 5.60 6.52
CA GLU A 271 11.19 5.10 7.88
C GLU A 271 10.44 3.78 7.97
N LYS A 272 11.18 2.71 8.25
CA LYS A 272 10.67 1.35 8.13
C LYS A 272 10.17 0.83 9.47
N PHE A 273 9.04 0.13 9.46
CA PHE A 273 8.47 -0.58 10.61
C PHE A 273 8.35 0.30 11.86
N VAL A 274 7.91 1.54 11.68
CA VAL A 274 7.65 2.46 12.79
C VAL A 274 6.58 1.91 13.74
N LYS A 275 6.50 2.45 14.96
CA LYS A 275 5.62 1.93 16.02
C LYS A 275 4.15 1.87 15.61
N GLU A 276 3.65 2.85 14.88
CA GLU A 276 2.25 2.87 14.44
C GLU A 276 1.96 1.96 13.23
N SER A 277 2.97 1.40 12.58
CA SER A 277 2.77 0.49 11.46
C SER A 277 2.13 -0.82 11.92
N ILE A 278 1.01 -1.16 11.30
CA ILE A 278 0.33 -2.45 11.47
C ILE A 278 0.81 -3.44 10.41
N PHE A 279 0.91 -3.00 9.15
CA PHE A 279 1.39 -3.83 8.05
C PHE A 279 2.15 -3.00 7.01
N GLU A 280 3.36 -3.44 6.69
CA GLU A 280 4.20 -2.83 5.65
C GLU A 280 4.65 -3.86 4.63
N VAL A 281 4.74 -3.43 3.37
CA VAL A 281 5.45 -4.18 2.33
C VAL A 281 6.89 -3.69 2.30
N GLY A 282 7.81 -4.59 2.67
CA GLY A 282 9.23 -4.28 2.78
C GLY A 282 9.94 -4.22 1.42
N ASN A 283 10.76 -3.18 1.24
CA ASN A 283 11.64 -2.99 0.09
C ASN A 283 13.06 -2.64 0.56
N THR A 284 14.04 -2.85 -0.28
CA THR A 284 15.42 -2.43 -0.06
C THR A 284 16.11 -2.14 -1.38
N VAL A 285 17.02 -1.17 -1.37
CA VAL A 285 17.97 -0.92 -2.48
C VAL A 285 19.33 -1.52 -2.20
N GLU A 286 19.54 -2.11 -1.01
CA GLU A 286 20.80 -2.74 -0.65
C GLU A 286 21.05 -3.97 -1.51
N ASP A 287 22.31 -4.12 -1.91
CA ASP A 287 22.74 -5.09 -2.90
C ASP A 287 23.04 -6.45 -2.24
N PHE A 288 21.98 -7.18 -1.90
CA PHE A 288 22.10 -8.59 -1.50
C PHE A 288 22.00 -9.55 -2.71
N GLY A 289 22.31 -9.08 -3.92
CA GLY A 289 22.17 -9.86 -5.17
C GLY A 289 20.73 -9.99 -5.68
N LEU A 290 19.75 -9.57 -4.91
CA LEU A 290 18.34 -9.47 -5.27
C LEU A 290 17.87 -8.06 -4.96
N VAL A 291 17.84 -7.20 -5.98
CA VAL A 291 17.30 -5.84 -5.83
C VAL A 291 15.79 -5.94 -5.65
N ILE A 292 15.34 -5.74 -4.42
CA ILE A 292 13.92 -5.70 -4.06
C ILE A 292 13.45 -4.25 -4.23
N LYS A 293 13.01 -3.92 -5.43
CA LYS A 293 12.76 -2.57 -5.91
C LYS A 293 11.33 -2.12 -5.64
N GLY A 294 11.17 -0.87 -5.15
CA GLY A 294 9.96 -0.08 -5.27
C GLY A 294 9.98 0.77 -6.56
N GLY A 295 8.86 1.34 -6.95
CA GLY A 295 8.73 2.12 -8.18
C GLY A 295 7.90 3.39 -8.04
N ILE A 296 7.55 3.83 -6.83
CA ILE A 296 6.63 4.94 -6.59
C ILE A 296 7.36 6.26 -6.38
N ALA A 297 8.41 6.29 -5.56
CA ALA A 297 9.14 7.52 -5.27
C ALA A 297 9.61 8.30 -6.51
N PRO A 298 10.08 7.65 -7.60
CA PRO A 298 10.47 8.36 -8.81
C PRO A 298 9.35 9.23 -9.42
N TRP A 299 8.09 8.85 -9.27
CA TRP A 299 6.95 9.61 -9.79
C TRP A 299 6.61 10.82 -8.92
N CYS A 300 6.94 10.75 -7.63
CA CYS A 300 6.58 11.75 -6.61
C CYS A 300 7.65 12.82 -6.43
N MET A 301 8.93 12.47 -6.65
CA MET A 301 10.06 13.35 -6.38
C MET A 301 10.30 14.37 -7.50
N PRO A 302 10.84 15.56 -7.18
CA PRO A 302 11.16 16.59 -8.18
C PRO A 302 12.15 16.08 -9.25
N LEU A 303 12.03 16.57 -10.48
CA LEU A 303 13.02 16.32 -11.53
C LEU A 303 14.38 16.91 -11.16
N ARG A 304 15.45 16.16 -11.44
CA ARG A 304 16.83 16.65 -11.28
C ARG A 304 17.12 17.95 -12.04
N THR A 305 16.49 18.12 -13.19
CA THR A 305 16.64 19.33 -14.04
C THR A 305 15.95 20.55 -13.47
N THR A 306 15.19 20.42 -12.36
CA THR A 306 14.53 21.54 -11.68
C THR A 306 15.34 22.11 -10.52
N ILE A 307 16.56 21.63 -10.31
CA ILE A 307 17.50 22.25 -9.37
C ILE A 307 17.95 23.59 -9.96
N GLU A 308 17.58 24.67 -9.32
CA GLU A 308 17.81 26.02 -9.87
C GLU A 308 19.23 26.51 -9.63
N SER A 309 19.77 26.29 -8.47
CA SER A 309 21.13 26.73 -8.14
C SER A 309 21.61 26.09 -6.84
N ALA A 310 22.92 25.89 -6.72
CA ALA A 310 23.58 25.81 -5.46
C ALA A 310 24.26 27.16 -5.23
N GLN A 311 24.00 27.80 -4.10
CA GLN A 311 24.66 29.03 -3.71
C GLN A 311 25.65 28.70 -2.59
N GLU A 312 26.91 28.94 -2.80
CA GLU A 312 27.88 28.89 -1.68
C GLU A 312 27.53 29.99 -0.68
N ASP A 313 27.49 29.61 0.58
CA ASP A 313 27.40 30.54 1.70
C ASP A 313 28.80 31.10 1.92
N THR A 314 29.20 31.97 1.01
CA THR A 314 30.44 32.75 1.18
C THR A 314 30.05 34.14 1.64
N ASP A 315 30.66 34.60 2.70
CA ASP A 315 30.64 36.02 3.13
C ASP A 315 31.14 36.89 1.96
N GLY A 316 30.33 37.02 0.95
CA GLY A 316 30.39 37.95 -0.19
C GLY A 316 31.63 37.82 -1.05
N GLU A 317 31.62 37.22 -2.15
CA GLU A 317 32.13 37.73 -3.40
C GLU A 317 32.12 36.75 -4.58
N ASP A 318 31.93 35.46 -4.48
CA ASP A 318 31.77 34.63 -5.71
C ASP A 318 30.80 33.44 -5.48
N SER A 319 29.56 33.58 -5.91
CA SER A 319 28.61 32.48 -5.98
C SER A 319 28.87 31.65 -7.25
N GLU A 320 29.54 30.52 -7.14
CA GLU A 320 29.56 29.54 -8.23
C GLU A 320 28.23 28.79 -8.32
N THR A 321 27.56 28.96 -9.42
CA THR A 321 26.31 28.25 -9.72
C THR A 321 26.66 26.84 -10.21
N VAL A 322 26.23 25.82 -9.48
CA VAL A 322 26.35 24.42 -9.93
C VAL A 322 25.29 24.16 -10.99
N SER A 323 25.70 23.73 -12.17
CA SER A 323 24.78 23.50 -13.27
C SER A 323 23.95 22.23 -13.06
N ALA A 324 22.73 22.19 -13.64
CA ALA A 324 21.88 21.00 -13.63
C ALA A 324 22.59 19.75 -14.17
N SER A 325 23.58 19.91 -15.06
CA SER A 325 24.39 18.79 -15.59
C SER A 325 25.33 18.20 -14.55
N ASP A 326 25.81 18.99 -13.60
CA ASP A 326 26.71 18.53 -12.54
C ASP A 326 25.95 17.69 -11.50
N ILE A 327 24.69 18.05 -11.28
CA ILE A 327 23.76 17.31 -10.42
C ILE A 327 23.36 15.97 -11.07
N TYR A 328 23.28 15.94 -12.41
CA TYR A 328 22.98 14.72 -13.17
C TYR A 328 24.02 13.61 -12.98
N ASN A 329 25.23 13.93 -12.60
CA ASN A 329 26.35 13.00 -12.44
C ASN A 329 26.44 12.33 -11.05
N GLY A 330 25.40 12.35 -10.25
CA GLY A 330 25.32 11.61 -8.98
C GLY A 330 25.91 12.35 -7.80
N ILE A 331 25.69 13.66 -7.71
CA ILE A 331 26.05 14.46 -6.54
C ILE A 331 25.38 13.87 -5.31
N LYS A 332 26.19 13.57 -4.29
CA LYS A 332 25.68 13.24 -2.96
C LYS A 332 25.28 14.52 -2.26
N ILE A 333 24.01 14.65 -2.00
CA ILE A 333 23.48 15.61 -1.05
C ILE A 333 23.47 14.91 0.30
N PRO A 334 24.21 15.36 1.33
CA PRO A 334 24.40 14.61 2.57
C PRO A 334 23.10 14.14 3.22
N GLU A 335 22.05 14.95 3.17
CA GLU A 335 20.74 14.63 3.74
C GLU A 335 19.84 13.81 2.79
N LEU A 336 20.13 13.81 1.48
CA LEU A 336 19.38 13.07 0.46
C LEU A 336 20.10 11.83 -0.05
N GLY A 337 21.40 11.70 0.25
CA GLY A 337 22.22 10.66 -0.35
C GLY A 337 22.35 10.80 -1.86
N THR A 338 22.32 9.68 -2.58
CA THR A 338 22.40 9.68 -4.04
C THR A 338 21.03 9.98 -4.64
N TYR A 339 20.91 11.11 -5.32
CA TYR A 339 19.67 11.50 -5.99
C TYR A 339 19.61 10.89 -7.40
N ALA A 340 18.72 9.94 -7.59
CA ALA A 340 18.61 9.20 -8.85
C ALA A 340 17.61 9.86 -9.84
N ARG A 341 17.30 9.17 -10.92
CA ARG A 341 16.36 9.64 -11.93
C ARG A 341 14.94 9.67 -11.40
N THR A 342 14.29 10.83 -11.51
CA THR A 342 12.89 11.08 -11.10
C THR A 342 12.07 11.61 -12.27
N TYR A 343 10.75 11.59 -12.17
CA TYR A 343 9.83 11.94 -13.24
C TYR A 343 8.93 13.12 -12.91
N THR A 344 8.66 13.39 -11.64
CA THR A 344 7.72 14.45 -11.18
C THR A 344 6.39 14.42 -11.93
N ALA A 345 5.78 13.27 -12.00
CA ALA A 345 4.57 13.08 -12.80
C ALA A 345 3.29 13.05 -11.96
N ALA A 346 3.41 12.63 -10.70
CA ALA A 346 2.31 12.65 -9.75
C ALA A 346 2.33 13.95 -8.94
N LEU A 347 1.21 14.64 -8.91
CA LEU A 347 1.05 15.95 -8.27
C LEU A 347 -0.23 15.97 -7.43
N PRO A 348 -0.25 16.69 -6.29
CA PRO A 348 -1.49 16.90 -5.57
C PRO A 348 -2.45 17.73 -6.42
N THR A 349 -3.74 17.44 -6.32
CA THR A 349 -4.77 18.23 -7.02
C THR A 349 -4.95 19.60 -6.38
N SER A 350 -5.52 20.55 -7.15
CA SER A 350 -5.92 21.85 -6.61
C SER A 350 -6.94 21.72 -5.48
N TYR A 351 -7.84 20.73 -5.60
CA TYR A 351 -8.83 20.43 -4.56
C TYR A 351 -8.15 20.03 -3.25
N TYR A 352 -7.19 19.09 -3.32
CA TYR A 352 -6.45 18.65 -2.14
C TYR A 352 -5.77 19.83 -1.45
N TYR A 353 -5.06 20.63 -2.21
CA TYR A 353 -4.36 21.79 -1.66
C TYR A 353 -5.31 22.82 -1.06
N ALA A 354 -6.33 23.26 -1.83
CA ALA A 354 -7.19 24.36 -1.42
C ALA A 354 -8.16 24.01 -0.30
N ASN A 355 -8.67 22.77 -0.28
CA ASN A 355 -9.76 22.38 0.62
C ASN A 355 -9.30 21.49 1.78
N LEU A 356 -8.24 20.71 1.59
CA LEU A 356 -7.76 19.84 2.64
C LEU A 356 -6.57 20.43 3.39
N MET A 357 -5.60 21.03 2.70
CA MET A 357 -4.33 21.43 3.28
C MET A 357 -4.28 22.93 3.65
N LYS A 358 -4.66 23.82 2.76
CA LYS A 358 -4.65 25.27 3.03
C LYS A 358 -5.70 25.72 4.06
N TYR A 359 -6.65 24.86 4.32
CA TYR A 359 -7.72 25.06 5.28
C TYR A 359 -7.22 25.31 6.72
N ASN A 360 -6.09 24.76 7.11
CA ASN A 360 -5.56 24.91 8.46
C ASN A 360 -4.04 25.16 8.43
N ASP A 361 -3.65 26.39 8.77
CA ASP A 361 -2.23 26.79 8.85
C ASP A 361 -1.51 26.07 10.02
N ASN A 362 -2.25 25.52 10.98
CA ASN A 362 -1.74 24.77 12.11
C ASN A 362 -1.71 23.25 11.85
N ASP A 363 -1.39 22.83 10.64
CA ASP A 363 -1.30 21.43 10.26
C ASP A 363 0.07 21.12 9.65
N LEU A 364 0.87 20.33 10.35
CA LEU A 364 2.22 19.94 9.93
C LEU A 364 2.27 19.18 8.60
N ARG A 365 1.15 18.60 8.16
CA ARG A 365 1.05 17.92 6.86
C ARG A 365 0.98 18.90 5.70
N ASN A 366 0.70 20.16 6.00
CA ASN A 366 0.70 21.24 5.03
C ASN A 366 2.14 21.74 4.80
N GLY A 367 2.64 21.66 3.57
CA GLY A 367 3.95 22.17 3.21
C GLY A 367 3.94 23.71 3.17
N GLU A 368 4.92 24.34 3.80
CA GLU A 368 5.08 25.78 3.71
C GLU A 368 5.46 26.24 2.31
N TYR A 369 4.79 27.30 1.84
CA TYR A 369 5.24 28.07 0.71
C TYR A 369 6.24 29.13 1.17
N SER A 370 7.52 28.89 0.96
CA SER A 370 8.53 29.91 1.18
C SER A 370 8.58 30.83 -0.05
N ASN A 371 8.40 32.14 0.14
CA ASN A 371 8.46 33.12 -0.95
C ASN A 371 9.86 33.37 -1.50
N GLY A 372 10.79 32.48 -1.27
CA GLY A 372 11.91 32.33 -2.15
C GLY A 372 13.14 33.16 -1.90
N ARG A 373 13.30 33.75 -0.78
CA ARG A 373 14.60 34.28 -0.35
C ARG A 373 14.91 33.81 1.04
N GLY A 374 15.73 32.84 1.13
CA GLY A 374 16.63 32.31 2.09
C GLY A 374 16.64 32.71 3.57
N GLU A 375 15.57 33.27 4.12
CA GLU A 375 15.54 33.73 5.50
C GLU A 375 14.68 32.88 6.44
N SER A 376 14.03 31.84 5.98
CA SER A 376 13.35 30.92 6.88
C SER A 376 14.08 29.59 6.94
N GLU A 377 14.53 29.25 8.10
CA GLU A 377 15.49 28.21 8.41
C GLU A 377 15.05 26.78 8.14
N GLU A 378 13.81 26.50 7.82
CA GLU A 378 13.37 25.15 7.48
C GLU A 378 12.22 25.19 6.51
N VAL A 379 12.49 24.87 5.28
CA VAL A 379 11.43 24.46 4.38
C VAL A 379 10.86 23.16 4.93
N ARG A 380 9.61 23.15 5.35
CA ARG A 380 8.92 21.96 5.81
C ARG A 380 8.70 21.03 4.64
N SER A 381 9.72 20.22 4.37
CA SER A 381 9.66 19.16 3.38
C SER A 381 8.94 17.92 3.91
N SER A 382 8.52 17.95 5.16
CA SER A 382 8.00 16.81 5.90
C SER A 382 6.51 16.55 5.69
N GLY A 383 5.76 17.51 5.10
CA GLY A 383 4.34 17.35 4.83
C GLY A 383 3.99 16.43 3.65
N ASN A 384 2.71 16.34 3.37
CA ASN A 384 2.19 15.60 2.21
C ASN A 384 2.45 16.32 0.88
N ILE A 385 2.72 17.62 0.94
CA ILE A 385 3.06 18.47 -0.22
C ILE A 385 4.34 19.26 0.06
N ALA A 386 5.09 19.53 -0.98
CA ALA A 386 6.30 20.35 -0.92
C ALA A 386 6.30 21.37 -2.05
N TRP A 387 6.53 22.64 -1.71
CA TRP A 387 6.65 23.74 -2.67
C TRP A 387 8.09 23.96 -3.10
N ARG A 388 8.99 23.82 -2.15
CA ARG A 388 10.43 23.88 -2.35
C ARG A 388 11.07 22.90 -1.42
N TRP A 389 12.18 22.39 -1.83
CA TRP A 389 13.04 21.65 -0.93
C TRP A 389 14.40 22.32 -0.86
N LEU A 390 14.87 22.52 0.35
CA LEU A 390 16.16 23.08 0.67
C LEU A 390 17.00 22.00 1.33
N GLY A 391 18.03 21.55 0.67
CA GLY A 391 19.03 20.68 1.25
C GLY A 391 20.34 21.42 1.38
N THR A 392 21.04 21.20 2.46
CA THR A 392 22.45 21.61 2.58
C THR A 392 23.32 20.51 2.00
N GLY A 393 24.15 20.82 1.04
CA GLY A 393 25.07 19.88 0.42
C GLY A 393 26.43 20.51 0.19
N TYR A 394 27.43 19.64 -0.01
CA TYR A 394 28.79 20.06 -0.35
C TYR A 394 29.08 19.58 -1.77
N VAL A 395 29.39 20.49 -2.67
CA VAL A 395 29.80 20.14 -4.04
C VAL A 395 31.03 20.94 -4.41
N ASP A 396 32.07 20.24 -4.78
CA ASP A 396 33.17 20.82 -5.54
C ASP A 396 33.37 20.00 -6.80
N ALA A 397 33.25 20.61 -7.96
CA ALA A 397 33.51 19.99 -9.23
C ALA A 397 34.97 20.22 -9.59
N LYS A 398 35.81 19.23 -9.33
CA LYS A 398 37.22 19.25 -9.82
C LYS A 398 37.35 18.42 -11.08
N THR A 399 38.09 18.96 -12.04
CA THR A 399 38.55 18.19 -13.21
C THR A 399 39.90 17.58 -12.84
N VAL A 400 39.89 16.26 -12.65
CA VAL A 400 41.11 15.51 -12.41
C VAL A 400 41.39 14.69 -13.68
N ASP A 401 42.55 14.86 -14.28
CA ASP A 401 42.96 14.17 -15.52
C ASP A 401 41.98 14.25 -16.70
N GLY A 402 41.34 15.41 -16.86
CA GLY A 402 40.36 15.65 -17.92
C GLY A 402 38.99 15.05 -17.69
N VAL A 403 38.74 14.42 -16.54
CA VAL A 403 37.46 13.89 -16.13
C VAL A 403 36.89 14.75 -15.00
N LYS A 404 35.68 15.30 -15.21
CA LYS A 404 34.96 15.97 -14.12
C LYS A 404 34.65 14.95 -13.01
N GLN A 405 35.27 15.13 -11.88
CA GLN A 405 34.97 14.37 -10.66
C GLN A 405 34.24 15.29 -9.69
N ASN A 406 33.08 14.87 -9.26
CA ASN A 406 32.36 15.56 -8.20
C ASN A 406 32.97 15.10 -6.87
N ILE A 407 33.78 15.96 -6.27
CA ILE A 407 34.40 15.73 -4.99
C ILE A 407 33.58 16.48 -3.94
N LEU A 408 33.13 15.76 -2.93
CA LEU A 408 32.54 16.38 -1.74
C LEU A 408 33.63 17.21 -1.06
N THR A 409 33.44 18.51 -0.98
CA THR A 409 34.31 19.41 -0.23
C THR A 409 33.62 19.88 1.04
N GLU A 410 34.35 20.44 1.96
CA GLU A 410 33.84 20.99 3.24
C GLU A 410 33.03 22.30 3.06
N LYS A 411 32.78 22.73 1.82
CA LYS A 411 32.03 23.95 1.53
C LYS A 411 30.53 23.66 1.53
N LYS A 412 29.79 24.35 2.37
CA LYS A 412 28.33 24.27 2.45
C LYS A 412 27.70 24.95 1.25
N GLY A 413 26.94 24.19 0.44
CA GLY A 413 26.07 24.72 -0.58
C GLY A 413 24.59 24.51 -0.23
N VAL A 414 23.74 25.44 -0.62
CA VAL A 414 22.29 25.31 -0.48
C VAL A 414 21.71 24.93 -1.83
N PHE A 415 21.04 23.78 -1.89
CA PHE A 415 20.37 23.30 -3.09
C PHE A 415 18.90 23.66 -3.04
N TRP A 416 18.43 24.28 -4.11
CA TRP A 416 17.03 24.64 -4.28
C TRP A 416 16.41 23.72 -5.31
N PHE A 417 15.42 22.92 -4.89
CA PHE A 417 14.54 22.28 -5.84
C PHE A 417 13.40 23.24 -6.17
N ASN A 418 13.52 23.84 -7.32
CA ASN A 418 12.41 24.61 -7.81
C ASN A 418 11.37 23.68 -8.40
N LYS A 419 10.16 24.06 -8.21
CA LYS A 419 8.98 23.70 -8.84
C LYS A 419 9.13 23.53 -10.35
N PRO A 420 8.45 22.50 -10.96
CA PRO A 420 8.25 22.46 -12.39
C PRO A 420 7.36 23.64 -12.79
N SER A 421 7.91 24.81 -12.97
CA SER A 421 7.26 25.89 -13.65
C SER A 421 8.01 26.12 -14.93
N ASN A 422 7.33 25.94 -16.02
CA ASN A 422 7.69 26.70 -17.18
C ASN A 422 7.51 28.16 -16.79
N SER A 423 8.59 28.76 -16.39
CA SER A 423 8.73 30.10 -15.85
C SER A 423 8.25 31.17 -16.82
N THR A 424 6.99 31.34 -16.93
CA THR A 424 6.45 32.59 -17.40
C THR A 424 5.79 33.26 -16.21
N ALA A 425 6.49 34.25 -15.72
CA ALA A 425 5.98 35.15 -14.72
C ALA A 425 4.51 35.48 -14.99
N GLY A 426 3.65 35.24 -14.01
CA GLY A 426 2.40 35.99 -13.95
C GLY A 426 1.10 35.28 -14.24
N VAL A 427 1.01 33.94 -14.20
CA VAL A 427 -0.33 33.34 -14.13
C VAL A 427 -0.86 33.50 -12.72
N LYS A 428 -1.81 34.43 -12.58
CA LYS A 428 -2.51 34.66 -11.30
C LYS A 428 -3.27 33.42 -10.90
N ALA A 429 -3.18 33.06 -9.63
CA ALA A 429 -4.03 32.06 -9.02
C ALA A 429 -5.51 32.40 -9.28
N ASN A 430 -6.30 31.40 -9.62
CA ASN A 430 -7.75 31.52 -9.76
C ASN A 430 -8.43 30.34 -9.01
N ALA A 431 -9.76 30.33 -9.01
CA ALA A 431 -10.52 29.32 -8.27
C ALA A 431 -10.21 27.88 -8.71
N SER A 432 -9.84 27.64 -9.98
CA SER A 432 -9.48 26.34 -10.51
C SER A 432 -7.98 26.02 -10.43
N LYS A 433 -7.14 27.03 -10.15
CA LYS A 433 -5.69 26.89 -9.95
C LYS A 433 -5.23 27.83 -8.85
N PRO A 434 -5.52 27.53 -7.59
CA PRO A 434 -5.26 28.43 -6.46
C PRO A 434 -3.77 28.75 -6.26
N TYR A 435 -2.88 27.96 -6.83
CA TYR A 435 -1.42 28.17 -6.84
C TYR A 435 -0.86 28.56 -8.22
N GLY A 436 -1.72 28.88 -9.20
CA GLY A 436 -1.30 29.24 -10.56
C GLY A 436 -0.58 28.09 -11.27
N ASN A 437 0.47 28.44 -12.04
CA ASN A 437 1.34 27.43 -12.66
C ASN A 437 2.33 26.80 -11.67
N ASN A 438 2.28 27.23 -10.45
CA ASN A 438 3.18 26.88 -9.37
C ASN A 438 2.62 25.72 -8.55
N GLN A 439 2.46 24.52 -9.15
CA GLN A 439 1.99 23.31 -8.50
C GLN A 439 3.01 22.76 -7.49
N PRO A 440 2.60 22.43 -6.28
CA PRO A 440 3.47 21.73 -5.35
C PRO A 440 3.75 20.32 -5.86
N TRP A 441 4.84 19.72 -5.37
CA TRP A 441 5.11 18.30 -5.50
C TRP A 441 4.45 17.54 -4.37
N LEU A 442 4.41 16.22 -4.50
CA LEU A 442 4.15 15.35 -3.36
C LEU A 442 5.33 15.49 -2.38
N GLY A 443 4.99 15.54 -1.08
CA GLY A 443 5.98 15.79 -0.04
C GLY A 443 6.93 14.63 0.20
N ASN A 444 7.84 14.81 1.14
CA ASN A 444 8.87 13.81 1.42
C ASN A 444 8.34 12.51 2.07
N LYS A 445 7.06 12.46 2.39
CA LYS A 445 6.38 11.19 2.75
C LYS A 445 6.69 10.07 1.76
N PHE A 446 6.77 10.40 0.46
CA PHE A 446 7.00 9.46 -0.63
C PHE A 446 8.44 9.43 -1.13
N TRP A 447 9.29 10.36 -0.71
CA TRP A 447 10.62 10.48 -1.26
C TRP A 447 11.52 9.36 -0.74
N CYS A 448 12.37 8.84 -1.60
CA CYS A 448 13.41 7.91 -1.26
C CYS A 448 14.76 8.61 -1.37
N PHE A 449 15.43 8.74 -0.27
CA PHE A 449 16.80 9.18 -0.21
C PHE A 449 17.71 7.97 -0.51
N ASN A 450 18.77 8.13 -1.26
CA ASN A 450 19.64 7.04 -1.73
C ASN A 450 19.00 6.09 -2.77
N MET A 451 18.13 6.60 -3.63
CA MET A 451 17.58 5.80 -4.74
C MET A 451 18.68 5.27 -5.67
N HIS A 452 18.55 4.01 -6.06
CA HIS A 452 19.38 3.40 -7.10
C HIS A 452 18.63 3.42 -8.44
N ASN A 453 19.06 4.29 -9.38
CA ASN A 453 18.38 4.53 -10.66
C ASN A 453 16.92 5.01 -10.48
N THR A 454 15.96 4.24 -10.99
CA THR A 454 14.51 4.52 -10.91
C THR A 454 13.79 3.65 -9.90
N ASN A 455 14.54 3.06 -8.97
CA ASN A 455 13.99 2.15 -7.97
C ASN A 455 14.18 2.76 -6.59
N ASP A 456 13.14 2.67 -5.79
CA ASP A 456 13.18 3.10 -4.40
C ASP A 456 13.27 1.91 -3.44
N GLY A 457 13.80 2.18 -2.27
CA GLY A 457 13.89 1.21 -1.16
C GLY A 457 12.89 1.48 -0.06
N ASN A 458 11.91 2.34 -0.30
CA ASN A 458 10.90 2.67 0.70
C ASN A 458 10.05 1.45 1.05
N ASN A 459 9.74 1.29 2.33
CA ASN A 459 8.65 0.40 2.72
C ASN A 459 7.32 1.08 2.43
N TYR A 460 6.37 0.31 1.89
CA TYR A 460 5.02 0.83 1.67
C TYR A 460 4.15 0.51 2.88
N LYS A 461 3.71 1.55 3.58
CA LYS A 461 2.81 1.45 4.72
C LYS A 461 1.40 1.17 4.22
N ILE A 462 0.92 -0.06 4.42
CA ILE A 462 -0.39 -0.49 3.94
C ILE A 462 -1.45 -0.19 4.98
N PHE A 463 -1.17 -0.56 6.23
CA PHE A 463 -2.04 -0.30 7.36
C PHE A 463 -1.24 0.27 8.54
N ARG A 464 -1.78 1.29 9.17
CA ARG A 464 -1.21 1.94 10.34
C ARG A 464 -2.30 2.40 11.31
N TYR A 465 -1.92 2.70 12.53
CA TYR A 465 -2.84 2.97 13.63
C TYR A 465 -3.77 4.17 13.39
N ALA A 466 -3.30 5.22 12.73
CA ALA A 466 -4.17 6.34 12.35
C ALA A 466 -5.37 5.88 11.49
N GLY A 467 -5.18 4.87 10.63
CA GLY A 467 -6.27 4.28 9.87
C GLY A 467 -7.30 3.58 10.75
N VAL A 468 -6.89 2.98 11.88
CA VAL A 468 -7.82 2.40 12.87
C VAL A 468 -8.70 3.49 13.47
N LEU A 469 -8.09 4.59 13.93
CA LEU A 469 -8.81 5.72 14.53
C LEU A 469 -9.83 6.35 13.58
N LEU A 470 -9.44 6.54 12.32
CA LEU A 470 -10.34 7.10 11.30
C LEU A 470 -11.49 6.14 10.93
N ASN A 471 -11.23 4.83 10.88
CA ASN A 471 -12.27 3.83 10.67
C ASN A 471 -13.24 3.74 11.87
N LEU A 472 -12.73 3.89 13.10
CA LEU A 472 -13.57 3.99 14.30
C LEU A 472 -14.41 5.28 14.30
N ALA A 473 -13.81 6.41 13.90
CA ALA A 473 -14.55 7.66 13.76
C ALA A 473 -15.73 7.50 12.80
N GLU A 474 -15.51 6.87 11.64
CA GLU A 474 -16.57 6.60 10.67
C GLU A 474 -17.63 5.65 11.24
N ALA A 475 -17.22 4.51 11.80
CA ALA A 475 -18.15 3.53 12.34
C ALA A 475 -19.06 4.12 13.44
N HIS A 476 -18.49 4.85 14.39
CA HIS A 476 -19.25 5.54 15.43
C HIS A 476 -20.21 6.60 14.86
N LEU A 477 -19.74 7.36 13.85
CA LEU A 477 -20.59 8.34 13.19
C LEU A 477 -21.81 7.69 12.53
N MET A 478 -21.60 6.58 11.83
CA MET A 478 -22.68 5.84 11.17
C MET A 478 -23.64 5.18 12.16
N LEU A 479 -23.20 4.90 13.39
CA LEU A 479 -24.04 4.47 14.50
C LEU A 479 -24.74 5.65 15.23
N GLY A 480 -24.49 6.90 14.84
CA GLY A 480 -25.05 8.10 15.43
C GLY A 480 -24.29 8.62 16.66
N ASP A 481 -23.18 8.01 17.04
CA ASP A 481 -22.33 8.46 18.14
C ASP A 481 -21.35 9.54 17.63
N THR A 482 -21.90 10.73 17.44
CA THR A 482 -21.14 11.88 16.92
C THR A 482 -20.03 12.34 17.86
N GLN A 483 -20.18 12.13 19.18
CA GLN A 483 -19.15 12.50 20.14
C GLN A 483 -17.90 11.64 19.98
N LYS A 484 -18.04 10.32 19.97
CA LYS A 484 -16.89 9.43 19.75
C LYS A 484 -16.24 9.61 18.40
N ALA A 485 -17.05 9.87 17.36
CA ALA A 485 -16.52 10.21 16.05
C ALA A 485 -15.59 11.44 16.11
N CYS A 486 -16.02 12.49 16.80
CA CYS A 486 -15.20 13.69 17.03
C CYS A 486 -13.95 13.36 17.87
N ASP A 487 -14.07 12.54 18.90
CA ASP A 487 -12.95 12.19 19.78
C ASP A 487 -11.83 11.50 18.97
N TYR A 488 -12.16 10.50 18.17
CA TYR A 488 -11.17 9.81 17.30
C TYR A 488 -10.57 10.73 16.25
N LEU A 489 -11.36 11.58 15.60
CA LEU A 489 -10.84 12.58 14.66
C LEU A 489 -9.86 13.54 15.33
N ASN A 490 -10.21 14.01 16.53
CA ASN A 490 -9.38 14.96 17.26
C ASN A 490 -8.03 14.38 17.67
N ILE A 491 -7.94 13.08 17.95
CA ILE A 491 -6.65 12.42 18.20
C ILE A 491 -5.74 12.57 16.98
N VAL A 492 -6.24 12.27 15.78
CA VAL A 492 -5.44 12.37 14.54
C VAL A 492 -5.09 13.82 14.21
N LYS A 493 -6.06 14.74 14.34
CA LYS A 493 -5.86 16.17 14.07
C LYS A 493 -4.91 16.83 15.07
N TYR A 494 -5.03 16.49 16.35
CA TYR A 494 -4.14 17.01 17.40
C TYR A 494 -2.70 16.59 17.20
N ARG A 495 -2.49 15.34 16.80
CA ARG A 495 -1.17 14.83 16.47
C ARG A 495 -0.51 15.63 15.34
N ALA A 496 -1.29 16.02 14.34
CA ALA A 496 -0.80 16.78 13.20
C ALA A 496 -0.69 18.29 13.47
N ALA A 497 -1.20 18.79 14.59
CA ALA A 497 -1.13 20.20 14.92
C ALA A 497 0.33 20.65 15.18
N GLU A 498 0.72 21.75 14.57
CA GLU A 498 2.03 22.39 14.81
C GLU A 498 2.08 22.98 16.21
N ASP A 499 1.15 23.87 16.50
CA ASP A 499 0.94 24.49 17.80
C ASP A 499 -0.26 23.82 18.49
N THR A 500 0.04 23.05 19.52
CA THR A 500 -0.99 22.33 20.28
C THR A 500 -1.81 23.22 21.20
N GLU A 501 -1.27 24.36 21.63
CA GLU A 501 -2.01 25.33 22.44
C GLU A 501 -3.04 26.06 21.58
N ALA A 502 -2.75 26.26 20.31
CA ALA A 502 -3.67 26.83 19.32
C ALA A 502 -4.63 25.79 18.70
N PHE A 503 -4.50 24.52 19.03
CA PHE A 503 -5.36 23.47 18.48
C PHE A 503 -6.80 23.66 18.89
N LYS A 504 -7.71 23.60 17.91
CA LYS A 504 -9.16 23.69 18.11
C LYS A 504 -9.78 22.34 17.76
N PRO A 505 -10.28 21.60 18.77
CA PRO A 505 -10.92 20.32 18.52
C PRO A 505 -12.20 20.52 17.69
N ILE A 506 -12.43 19.59 16.77
CA ILE A 506 -13.70 19.50 16.06
C ILE A 506 -14.78 18.98 16.99
N THR A 507 -15.97 19.54 16.86
CA THR A 507 -17.18 19.08 17.55
C THR A 507 -18.31 18.99 16.55
N PHE A 508 -19.36 18.23 16.85
CA PHE A 508 -20.53 18.18 15.97
C PHE A 508 -21.16 19.57 15.77
N ALA A 509 -21.13 20.41 16.81
CA ALA A 509 -21.57 21.81 16.70
C ALA A 509 -20.70 22.66 15.76
N SER A 510 -19.38 22.43 15.72
CA SER A 510 -18.47 23.19 14.85
C SER A 510 -18.68 22.92 13.36
N VAL A 511 -19.28 21.78 13.01
CA VAL A 511 -19.73 21.44 11.64
C VAL A 511 -21.22 21.71 11.42
N GLY A 512 -21.80 22.61 12.21
CA GLY A 512 -23.18 23.06 12.07
C GLY A 512 -24.22 22.05 12.56
N SER A 513 -23.86 21.09 13.39
CA SER A 513 -24.72 19.99 13.87
C SER A 513 -25.42 19.24 12.72
N ASN A 514 -24.68 19.02 11.64
CA ASN A 514 -25.17 18.40 10.42
C ASN A 514 -24.40 17.11 10.15
N MET A 515 -25.11 15.99 9.97
CA MET A 515 -24.51 14.66 9.75
C MET A 515 -23.72 14.60 8.43
N GLU A 516 -24.23 15.19 7.36
CA GLU A 516 -23.55 15.19 6.07
C GLU A 516 -22.22 15.96 6.13
N SER A 517 -22.22 17.11 6.82
CA SER A 517 -21.00 17.88 7.08
C SER A 517 -19.99 17.10 7.93
N MET A 518 -20.48 16.34 8.92
CA MET A 518 -19.61 15.52 9.76
C MET A 518 -19.03 14.32 8.99
N ILE A 519 -19.83 13.68 8.15
CA ILE A 519 -19.36 12.61 7.24
C ILE A 519 -18.28 13.15 6.30
N GLU A 520 -18.50 14.35 5.74
CA GLU A 520 -17.50 14.96 4.86
C GLU A 520 -16.21 15.31 5.61
N GLU A 521 -16.28 15.74 6.87
CA GLU A 521 -15.07 15.98 7.66
C GLU A 521 -14.28 14.71 7.93
N VAL A 522 -14.94 13.57 8.21
CA VAL A 522 -14.26 12.25 8.29
C VAL A 522 -13.57 11.92 6.98
N ARG A 523 -14.25 12.08 5.84
CA ARG A 523 -13.72 11.82 4.51
C ARG A 523 -12.52 12.70 4.17
N MET A 524 -12.57 13.97 4.58
CA MET A 524 -11.48 14.92 4.40
C MET A 524 -10.29 14.56 5.29
N GLU A 525 -10.52 14.17 6.54
CA GLU A 525 -9.43 13.78 7.42
C GLU A 525 -8.75 12.48 6.95
N CYS A 526 -9.51 11.50 6.46
CA CYS A 526 -8.93 10.34 5.76
C CYS A 526 -8.04 10.77 4.59
N GLY A 527 -8.47 11.76 3.82
CA GLY A 527 -7.68 12.30 2.71
C GLY A 527 -6.40 13.02 3.14
N ARG A 528 -6.42 13.73 4.28
CA ARG A 528 -5.23 14.39 4.85
C ARG A 528 -4.24 13.38 5.40
N GLU A 529 -4.74 12.45 6.19
CA GLU A 529 -3.90 11.53 6.96
C GLU A 529 -3.37 10.37 6.12
N LEU A 530 -4.24 9.71 5.38
CA LEU A 530 -3.91 8.52 4.58
C LEU A 530 -3.54 8.84 3.13
N PHE A 531 -3.16 10.08 2.84
CA PHE A 531 -2.78 10.56 1.52
C PHE A 531 -1.74 9.66 0.85
N GLY A 532 -2.10 9.07 -0.28
CA GLY A 532 -1.21 8.25 -1.10
C GLY A 532 -0.93 6.83 -0.58
N GLU A 533 -1.67 6.34 0.44
CA GLU A 533 -1.43 5.04 1.09
C GLU A 533 -2.28 3.90 0.55
N PHE A 534 -2.54 3.86 -0.76
CA PHE A 534 -3.27 2.80 -1.48
C PHE A 534 -4.73 2.61 -1.07
N GLN A 535 -5.36 3.60 -0.41
CA GLN A 535 -6.70 3.43 0.15
C GLN A 535 -7.74 4.37 -0.44
N ARG A 536 -7.34 5.54 -0.96
CA ARG A 536 -8.30 6.61 -1.32
C ARG A 536 -9.36 6.16 -2.31
N LYS A 537 -8.99 5.48 -3.38
CA LYS A 537 -9.97 4.99 -4.35
C LYS A 537 -10.96 4.02 -3.72
N PHE A 538 -10.47 3.08 -2.93
CA PHE A 538 -11.32 2.08 -2.28
C PHE A 538 -12.32 2.72 -1.32
N ASP A 539 -11.89 3.72 -0.55
CA ASP A 539 -12.79 4.47 0.33
C ASP A 539 -13.81 5.29 -0.47
N LEU A 540 -13.41 5.96 -1.55
CA LEU A 540 -14.34 6.70 -2.41
C LEU A 540 -15.38 5.79 -3.10
N VAL A 541 -14.98 4.58 -3.52
CA VAL A 541 -15.90 3.58 -4.10
C VAL A 541 -16.87 3.10 -3.03
N ARG A 542 -16.38 2.76 -1.85
CA ARG A 542 -17.19 2.32 -0.71
C ARG A 542 -18.22 3.38 -0.29
N TRP A 543 -17.85 4.65 -0.34
CA TRP A 543 -18.76 5.77 -0.06
C TRP A 543 -19.71 6.11 -1.23
N GLY A 544 -19.57 5.43 -2.37
CA GLY A 544 -20.40 5.66 -3.56
C GLY A 544 -20.15 6.99 -4.28
N ILE A 545 -19.00 7.63 -4.07
CA ILE A 545 -18.70 8.98 -4.57
C ILE A 545 -17.44 9.05 -5.45
N TRP A 546 -16.83 7.90 -5.79
CA TRP A 546 -15.57 7.91 -6.53
C TRP A 546 -15.66 8.64 -7.87
N TYR A 547 -16.61 8.29 -8.71
CA TYR A 547 -16.72 8.90 -10.05
C TYR A 547 -17.00 10.38 -9.98
N GLU A 548 -17.90 10.79 -9.10
CA GLU A 548 -18.24 12.22 -8.91
C GLU A 548 -16.99 13.01 -8.48
N ARG A 549 -16.31 12.56 -7.44
CA ARG A 549 -15.12 13.25 -6.90
C ARG A 549 -13.96 13.24 -7.89
N ALA A 550 -13.64 12.10 -8.48
CA ALA A 550 -12.54 11.99 -9.41
C ALA A 550 -12.78 12.78 -10.69
N SER A 551 -14.00 12.74 -11.26
CA SER A 551 -14.33 13.54 -12.46
C SER A 551 -14.30 15.04 -12.21
N MET A 552 -14.67 15.48 -11.02
CA MET A 552 -14.70 16.89 -10.63
C MET A 552 -13.30 17.43 -10.33
N TYR A 553 -12.49 16.71 -9.58
CA TYR A 553 -11.28 17.23 -8.96
C TYR A 553 -9.97 16.69 -9.53
N ASN A 554 -9.97 15.57 -10.24
CA ASN A 554 -8.75 15.07 -10.87
C ASN A 554 -8.37 15.96 -12.06
N GLU A 555 -7.17 16.51 -12.03
CA GLU A 555 -6.64 17.42 -13.02
C GLU A 555 -5.71 16.77 -14.04
N GLY A 556 -5.58 15.44 -14.00
CA GLY A 556 -4.79 14.67 -14.95
C GLY A 556 -5.22 14.95 -16.39
N LYS A 557 -4.24 15.25 -17.25
CA LYS A 557 -4.52 15.68 -18.63
C LYS A 557 -5.31 14.64 -19.44
N TYR A 558 -5.05 13.37 -19.21
CA TYR A 558 -5.58 12.29 -20.05
C TYR A 558 -6.77 11.55 -19.41
N ILE A 559 -6.87 11.51 -18.09
CA ILE A 559 -7.91 10.74 -17.39
C ILE A 559 -9.34 11.16 -17.80
N LYS A 560 -9.56 12.45 -18.05
CA LYS A 560 -10.89 12.97 -18.43
C LYS A 560 -11.41 12.43 -19.77
N GLY A 561 -10.52 11.88 -20.61
CA GLY A 561 -10.90 11.28 -21.89
C GLY A 561 -11.32 9.81 -21.78
N TYR A 562 -10.94 9.14 -20.70
CA TYR A 562 -11.14 7.69 -20.56
C TYR A 562 -12.03 7.30 -19.38
N MET A 563 -11.97 8.07 -18.27
CA MET A 563 -12.68 7.71 -17.04
C MET A 563 -14.20 7.64 -17.25
N GLN A 564 -14.79 6.54 -16.80
CA GLN A 564 -16.22 6.28 -16.83
C GLN A 564 -16.68 5.77 -15.45
N PRO A 565 -17.97 5.85 -15.10
CA PRO A 565 -18.49 5.36 -13.83
C PRO A 565 -18.10 3.91 -13.50
N TYR A 566 -18.06 3.04 -14.50
CA TYR A 566 -17.73 1.62 -14.32
C TYR A 566 -16.24 1.37 -13.94
N HIS A 567 -15.35 2.36 -14.07
CA HIS A 567 -13.97 2.25 -13.61
C HIS A 567 -13.83 2.33 -12.07
N GLU A 568 -14.94 2.40 -11.34
CA GLU A 568 -14.92 2.14 -9.89
C GLU A 568 -14.31 0.76 -9.60
N TYR A 569 -14.67 -0.25 -10.41
CA TYR A 569 -14.00 -1.55 -10.44
C TYR A 569 -13.21 -1.72 -11.73
N TRP A 570 -12.14 -2.47 -11.66
CA TRP A 570 -11.26 -2.70 -12.81
C TRP A 570 -11.66 -3.95 -13.60
N PRO A 571 -11.32 -4.02 -14.90
CA PRO A 571 -11.74 -5.15 -15.73
C PRO A 571 -11.04 -6.44 -15.33
N ILE A 572 -11.77 -7.54 -15.33
CA ILE A 572 -11.16 -8.87 -15.28
C ILE A 572 -10.43 -9.08 -16.63
N PRO A 573 -9.15 -9.52 -16.62
CA PRO A 573 -8.42 -9.76 -17.86
C PRO A 573 -9.15 -10.75 -18.79
N ALA A 574 -9.23 -10.45 -20.06
CA ALA A 574 -9.98 -11.27 -21.05
C ALA A 574 -9.51 -12.73 -21.09
N GLU A 575 -8.23 -12.97 -20.89
CA GLU A 575 -7.68 -14.34 -20.81
C GLU A 575 -8.27 -15.14 -19.63
N GLN A 576 -8.54 -14.47 -18.48
CA GLN A 576 -9.13 -15.12 -17.32
C GLN A 576 -10.60 -15.48 -17.56
N VAL A 577 -11.33 -14.62 -18.26
CA VAL A 577 -12.69 -14.93 -18.72
C VAL A 577 -12.68 -16.18 -19.60
N THR A 578 -11.74 -16.25 -20.54
CA THR A 578 -11.57 -17.42 -21.42
C THR A 578 -11.21 -18.68 -20.64
N TYR A 579 -10.24 -18.60 -19.73
CA TYR A 579 -9.80 -19.76 -18.92
C TYR A 579 -10.89 -20.29 -17.99
N SER A 580 -11.80 -19.45 -17.53
CA SER A 580 -12.94 -19.87 -16.72
C SER A 580 -14.06 -20.55 -17.53
N GLY A 581 -13.91 -20.72 -18.85
CA GLY A 581 -14.98 -21.20 -19.71
C GLY A 581 -16.14 -20.20 -19.82
N ASN A 582 -15.86 -18.91 -19.71
CA ASN A 582 -16.81 -17.79 -19.67
C ASN A 582 -17.72 -17.79 -18.41
N ALA A 583 -17.29 -18.43 -17.33
CA ALA A 583 -17.97 -18.33 -16.03
C ALA A 583 -17.81 -16.93 -15.41
N LEU A 584 -16.76 -16.19 -15.81
CA LEU A 584 -16.51 -14.80 -15.41
C LEU A 584 -17.07 -13.83 -16.45
N ASP A 585 -17.54 -12.70 -15.97
CA ASP A 585 -18.16 -11.66 -16.80
C ASP A 585 -17.62 -10.30 -16.35
N ASN A 586 -17.35 -9.42 -17.30
CA ASN A 586 -16.85 -8.08 -17.05
C ASN A 586 -17.96 -7.03 -16.88
N ASN A 587 -19.22 -7.44 -16.78
CA ASN A 587 -20.43 -6.64 -16.53
C ASN A 587 -20.51 -5.29 -17.24
N ALA A 588 -19.71 -4.31 -16.83
CA ALA A 588 -19.75 -2.93 -17.31
C ALA A 588 -18.80 -2.66 -18.48
N TYR A 589 -17.75 -3.47 -18.64
CA TYR A 589 -16.81 -3.37 -19.75
C TYR A 589 -17.37 -4.15 -20.97
N LYS A 590 -18.26 -3.51 -21.69
CA LYS A 590 -18.73 -4.05 -22.98
C LYS A 590 -17.66 -3.75 -24.02
N GLU A 591 -17.22 -4.78 -24.73
CA GLU A 591 -16.40 -4.64 -25.93
C GLU A 591 -17.15 -3.91 -27.05
#